data_360df07323fe43d1062ec59e43c6aa14
#
_entry.id   360df07323fe43d1062ec59e43c6aa14
#
_cell.length_a   1.000
_cell.length_b   1.000
_cell.length_c   1.000
_cell.angle_alpha   90.00
_cell.angle_beta   90.00
_cell.angle_gamma   90.00
#
_symmetry.space_group_name_H-M   'P 1'
#
loop_
_entity.id
_entity.type
_entity.pdbx_description
1 polymer ?
#
loop_
_entity_poly.entity_id
_entity_poly.type
_entity_poly.pdbx_seq_one_letter_code
_entity_poly.pdbx_strand_id
1 'polypeptide(L)'
;ADIAKEVGAYLFVDMAHIAGLVAAGLHQSPVPYADVVTSTTHKTLRGPRGGIILCKEEHAKAINKAIFPGTQGGPLMHIIAAKAVCFGEALKPEFKTYQEQVVKNARALAEAMTEEGFNLVSGGTDNHLMLVDLQNMGITGKELQNRLDEVYITVNKNAVPNDPASPFVTSGIRIGTPAVTTRGLKEEDMKTIARLIKL
;
A
#
# COMPACT_ATOMS: atom_id res chain seq x y z
N ALA A 1 7.04 -0.37 20.15
CA ALA A 1 8.43 -0.28 20.66
C ALA A 1 8.52 -0.71 22.12
N ASP A 2 7.69 -0.16 23.00
CA ASP A 2 7.80 -0.40 24.47
C ASP A 2 7.61 -1.88 24.84
N ILE A 3 6.60 -2.55 24.26
CA ILE A 3 6.38 -3.99 24.48
C ILE A 3 7.59 -4.82 24.01
N ALA A 4 8.15 -4.51 22.82
CA ALA A 4 9.33 -5.22 22.33
C ALA A 4 10.53 -5.04 23.27
N LYS A 5 10.72 -3.84 23.77
CA LYS A 5 11.78 -3.52 24.75
C LYS A 5 11.55 -4.25 26.09
N GLU A 6 10.31 -4.31 26.57
CA GLU A 6 9.96 -4.98 27.84
C GLU A 6 10.28 -6.47 27.79
N VAL A 7 10.01 -7.12 26.65
CA VAL A 7 10.26 -8.58 26.48
C VAL A 7 11.63 -8.89 25.86
N GLY A 8 12.47 -7.91 25.63
CA GLY A 8 13.81 -8.08 25.04
C GLY A 8 13.79 -8.56 23.57
N ALA A 9 12.73 -8.24 22.82
CA ALA A 9 12.60 -8.62 21.42
C ALA A 9 13.00 -7.50 20.47
N TYR A 10 13.46 -7.84 19.28
CA TYR A 10 13.66 -6.88 18.20
C TYR A 10 12.31 -6.43 17.62
N LEU A 11 12.21 -5.13 17.31
CA LEU A 11 11.07 -4.58 16.57
C LEU A 11 11.41 -4.50 15.08
N PHE A 12 10.75 -5.33 14.31
CA PHE A 12 10.79 -5.33 12.85
C PHE A 12 9.48 -4.74 12.29
N VAL A 13 9.59 -3.77 11.37
CA VAL A 13 8.43 -3.13 10.73
C VAL A 13 8.58 -3.15 9.22
N ASP A 14 7.60 -3.68 8.52
CA ASP A 14 7.47 -3.52 7.07
C ASP A 14 6.50 -2.36 6.77
N MET A 15 7.02 -1.28 6.17
CA MET A 15 6.21 -0.12 5.79
C MET A 15 5.93 -0.04 4.28
N ALA A 16 6.09 -1.13 3.56
CA ALA A 16 6.07 -1.16 2.09
C ALA A 16 4.86 -0.44 1.49
N HIS A 17 3.66 -0.66 2.00
CA HIS A 17 2.45 -0.03 1.51
C HIS A 17 2.38 1.47 1.78
N ILE A 18 2.87 1.92 2.92
CA ILE A 18 2.73 3.29 3.40
C ILE A 18 4.02 4.12 3.27
N ALA A 19 5.09 3.56 2.70
CA ALA A 19 6.39 4.23 2.66
C ALA A 19 6.35 5.61 1.98
N GLY A 20 5.55 5.79 0.94
CA GLY A 20 5.36 7.10 0.32
C GLY A 20 4.65 8.10 1.23
N LEU A 21 3.65 7.65 2.00
CA LEU A 21 2.96 8.48 2.99
C LEU A 21 3.89 8.86 4.14
N VAL A 22 4.73 7.92 4.59
CA VAL A 22 5.76 8.17 5.62
C VAL A 22 6.77 9.20 5.11
N ALA A 23 7.28 9.04 3.89
CA ALA A 23 8.22 9.99 3.28
C ALA A 23 7.63 11.40 3.13
N ALA A 24 6.33 11.51 2.86
CA ALA A 24 5.61 12.78 2.77
C ALA A 24 5.19 13.37 4.13
N GLY A 25 5.44 12.69 5.24
CA GLY A 25 5.03 13.12 6.57
C GLY A 25 3.52 12.99 6.85
N LEU A 26 2.82 12.15 6.08
CA LEU A 26 1.36 11.92 6.20
C LEU A 26 1.02 10.65 7.00
N HIS A 27 2.03 9.90 7.40
CA HIS A 27 1.91 8.73 8.28
C HIS A 27 3.10 8.69 9.23
N GLN A 28 2.89 8.15 10.44
CA GLN A 28 3.96 7.99 11.42
C GLN A 28 5.09 7.13 10.86
N SER A 29 6.33 7.60 11.02
CA SER A 29 7.52 6.84 10.64
C SER A 29 7.86 5.78 11.68
N PRO A 30 8.09 4.51 11.29
CA PRO A 30 8.57 3.48 12.19
C PRO A 30 10.08 3.59 12.46
N VAL A 31 10.83 4.32 11.64
CA VAL A 31 12.31 4.38 11.67
C VAL A 31 12.88 4.76 13.03
N PRO A 32 12.35 5.74 13.77
CA PRO A 32 12.90 6.09 15.08
C PRO A 32 12.69 5.02 16.18
N TYR A 33 11.78 4.06 15.95
CA TYR A 33 11.33 3.11 16.98
C TYR A 33 11.77 1.68 16.71
N ALA A 34 11.94 1.30 15.43
CA ALA A 34 12.24 -0.06 15.03
C ALA A 34 13.74 -0.34 14.98
N ASP A 35 14.12 -1.60 15.18
CA ASP A 35 15.49 -2.07 14.99
C ASP A 35 15.77 -2.27 13.50
N VAL A 36 14.78 -2.78 12.76
CA VAL A 36 14.84 -2.97 11.32
C VAL A 36 13.51 -2.53 10.69
N VAL A 37 13.61 -1.80 9.59
CA VAL A 37 12.46 -1.39 8.77
C VAL A 37 12.69 -1.84 7.34
N THR A 38 11.72 -2.52 6.75
CA THR A 38 11.75 -2.87 5.33
C THR A 38 10.70 -2.10 4.54
N SER A 39 10.96 -1.93 3.26
CA SER A 39 9.99 -1.37 2.33
C SER A 39 10.23 -1.88 0.92
N THR A 40 9.18 -1.83 0.12
CA THR A 40 9.29 -1.84 -1.35
C THR A 40 9.47 -0.43 -1.87
N THR A 41 10.03 -0.29 -3.08
CA THR A 41 10.15 1.01 -3.75
C THR A 41 9.04 1.26 -4.78
N HIS A 42 8.26 0.23 -5.14
CA HIS A 42 7.29 0.25 -6.24
C HIS A 42 5.80 0.39 -5.84
N LYS A 43 5.51 0.78 -4.61
CA LYS A 43 4.14 1.04 -4.12
C LYS A 43 3.93 2.56 -3.98
N THR A 44 3.56 3.05 -2.80
CA THR A 44 3.34 4.49 -2.59
C THR A 44 4.59 5.36 -2.81
N LEU A 45 5.80 4.80 -2.73
CA LEU A 45 7.04 5.51 -3.14
C LEU A 45 7.11 5.78 -4.65
N ARG A 46 6.32 5.10 -5.47
CA ARG A 46 6.22 5.31 -6.92
C ARG A 46 7.53 5.08 -7.68
N GLY A 47 8.36 4.16 -7.21
CA GLY A 47 9.66 3.83 -7.79
C GLY A 47 9.69 2.50 -8.55
N PRO A 48 10.88 2.02 -8.90
CA PRO A 48 11.06 0.74 -9.57
C PRO A 48 10.75 -0.43 -8.65
N ARG A 49 10.51 -1.60 -9.22
CA ARG A 49 10.36 -2.84 -8.45
C ARG A 49 11.66 -3.17 -7.75
N GLY A 50 11.60 -3.20 -6.43
CA GLY A 50 12.74 -3.48 -5.56
C GLY A 50 12.38 -3.29 -4.09
N GLY A 51 13.34 -3.51 -3.23
CA GLY A 51 13.23 -3.34 -1.78
C GLY A 51 14.35 -2.48 -1.21
N ILE A 52 14.13 -1.99 0.00
CA ILE A 52 15.13 -1.35 0.85
C ILE A 52 15.01 -1.91 2.26
N ILE A 53 16.13 -1.92 2.97
CA ILE A 53 16.21 -2.24 4.39
C ILE A 53 16.90 -1.06 5.07
N LEU A 54 16.26 -0.53 6.09
CA LEU A 54 16.81 0.46 7.01
C LEU A 54 16.99 -0.23 8.36
N CYS A 55 18.10 0.00 9.03
CA CYS A 55 18.34 -0.61 10.34
C CYS A 55 19.25 0.26 11.21
N LYS A 56 19.28 -0.05 12.50
CA LYS A 56 20.31 0.48 13.40
C LYS A 56 21.69 -0.01 12.96
N GLU A 57 22.72 0.80 13.20
CA GLU A 57 24.10 0.53 12.76
C GLU A 57 24.61 -0.82 13.25
N GLU A 58 24.27 -1.23 14.47
CA GLU A 58 24.69 -2.51 15.07
C GLU A 58 24.23 -3.75 14.25
N HIS A 59 23.15 -3.64 13.48
CA HIS A 59 22.62 -4.72 12.64
C HIS A 59 23.12 -4.69 11.20
N ALA A 60 23.70 -3.57 10.75
CA ALA A 60 24.06 -3.33 9.36
C ALA A 60 25.01 -4.41 8.79
N LYS A 61 26.04 -4.78 9.52
CA LYS A 61 27.02 -5.80 9.08
C LYS A 61 26.38 -7.17 8.89
N ALA A 62 25.50 -7.60 9.80
CA ALA A 62 24.81 -8.88 9.72
C ALA A 62 23.82 -8.91 8.55
N ILE A 63 23.04 -7.84 8.38
CA ILE A 63 22.09 -7.71 7.29
C ILE A 63 22.79 -7.66 5.93
N ASN A 64 23.85 -6.87 5.78
CA ASN A 64 24.62 -6.82 4.54
C ASN A 64 25.17 -8.19 4.14
N LYS A 65 25.72 -8.96 5.11
CA LYS A 65 26.21 -10.32 4.87
C LYS A 65 25.07 -11.29 4.50
N ALA A 66 23.91 -11.15 5.10
CA ALA A 66 22.75 -11.97 4.78
C ALA A 66 22.21 -11.67 3.38
N ILE A 67 22.24 -10.42 2.94
CA ILE A 67 21.87 -10.04 1.59
C ILE A 67 22.89 -10.52 0.57
N PHE A 68 24.18 -10.18 0.75
CA PHE A 68 25.24 -10.58 -0.15
C PHE A 68 26.47 -11.11 0.64
N PRO A 69 26.91 -12.35 0.36
CA PRO A 69 26.41 -13.29 -0.64
C PRO A 69 25.31 -14.25 -0.12
N GLY A 70 24.67 -13.97 1.03
CA GLY A 70 23.79 -14.91 1.70
C GLY A 70 22.56 -15.32 0.89
N THR A 71 21.80 -14.35 0.38
CA THR A 71 20.54 -14.59 -0.33
C THR A 71 20.51 -14.03 -1.76
N GLN A 72 21.36 -13.07 -2.08
CA GLN A 72 21.42 -12.39 -3.38
C GLN A 72 22.83 -12.40 -3.96
N GLY A 73 22.94 -12.12 -5.26
CA GLY A 73 24.19 -11.94 -6.00
C GLY A 73 24.36 -10.51 -6.47
N GLY A 74 24.94 -10.33 -7.67
CA GLY A 74 25.18 -9.03 -8.28
C GLY A 74 23.87 -8.22 -8.44
N PRO A 75 23.86 -6.95 -8.03
CA PRO A 75 22.66 -6.13 -8.09
C PRO A 75 22.34 -5.67 -9.52
N LEU A 76 21.07 -5.42 -9.79
CA LEU A 76 20.61 -4.82 -11.05
C LEU A 76 20.86 -3.31 -11.00
N MET A 77 21.93 -2.83 -11.64
CA MET A 77 22.37 -1.44 -11.54
C MET A 77 21.38 -0.44 -12.12
N HIS A 78 20.61 -0.80 -13.16
CA HIS A 78 19.54 0.03 -13.69
C HIS A 78 18.40 0.23 -12.66
N ILE A 79 18.11 -0.78 -11.82
CA ILE A 79 17.16 -0.65 -10.72
C ILE A 79 17.71 0.28 -9.63
N ILE A 80 19.02 0.20 -9.33
CA ILE A 80 19.66 1.11 -8.35
C ILE A 80 19.60 2.55 -8.85
N ALA A 81 19.90 2.79 -10.12
CA ALA A 81 19.77 4.10 -10.73
C ALA A 81 18.32 4.63 -10.68
N ALA A 82 17.36 3.79 -11.00
CA ALA A 82 15.93 4.13 -10.90
C ALA A 82 15.48 4.41 -9.45
N LYS A 83 16.02 3.71 -8.45
CA LYS A 83 15.79 4.03 -7.03
C LYS A 83 16.34 5.42 -6.67
N ALA A 84 17.52 5.79 -7.17
CA ALA A 84 18.08 7.11 -6.92
C ALA A 84 17.18 8.23 -7.50
N VAL A 85 16.65 8.05 -8.69
CA VAL A 85 15.66 8.98 -9.28
C VAL A 85 14.39 9.04 -8.43
N CYS A 86 13.84 7.88 -8.04
CA CYS A 86 12.65 7.78 -7.19
C CYS A 86 12.83 8.55 -5.87
N PHE A 87 13.95 8.37 -5.20
CA PHE A 87 14.23 9.08 -3.94
C PHE A 87 14.48 10.58 -4.15
N GLY A 88 15.12 10.95 -5.25
CA GLY A 88 15.27 12.34 -5.66
C GLY A 88 13.92 13.03 -5.93
N GLU A 89 12.95 12.32 -6.53
CA GLU A 89 11.58 12.80 -6.69
C GLU A 89 10.85 12.90 -5.34
N ALA A 90 11.01 11.90 -4.46
CA ALA A 90 10.37 11.86 -3.16
C ALA A 90 10.82 12.99 -2.20
N LEU A 91 11.99 13.57 -2.44
CA LEU A 91 12.51 14.73 -1.70
C LEU A 91 11.90 16.07 -2.16
N LYS A 92 11.20 16.10 -3.28
CA LYS A 92 10.60 17.33 -3.83
C LYS A 92 9.25 17.64 -3.18
N PRO A 93 8.89 18.95 -3.07
CA PRO A 93 7.58 19.36 -2.53
C PRO A 93 6.38 18.76 -3.28
N GLU A 94 6.51 18.56 -4.60
CA GLU A 94 5.48 18.00 -5.46
C GLU A 94 5.10 16.58 -5.07
N PHE A 95 6.05 15.82 -4.51
CA PHE A 95 5.77 14.47 -4.01
C PHE A 95 4.84 14.50 -2.80
N LYS A 96 5.00 15.47 -1.90
CA LYS A 96 4.08 15.66 -0.77
C LYS A 96 2.68 16.01 -1.27
N THR A 97 2.56 16.94 -2.20
CA THR A 97 1.28 17.30 -2.83
C THR A 97 0.60 16.09 -3.49
N TYR A 98 1.37 15.26 -4.18
CA TYR A 98 0.88 14.01 -4.76
C TYR A 98 0.33 13.06 -3.68
N GLN A 99 1.06 12.83 -2.59
CA GLN A 99 0.62 11.93 -1.52
C GLN A 99 -0.62 12.48 -0.78
N GLU A 100 -0.71 13.79 -0.59
CA GLU A 100 -1.91 14.44 -0.05
C GLU A 100 -3.13 14.19 -0.95
N GLN A 101 -2.95 14.27 -2.27
CA GLN A 101 -4.01 13.95 -3.22
C GLN A 101 -4.40 12.47 -3.19
N VAL A 102 -3.43 11.56 -3.02
CA VAL A 102 -3.70 10.12 -2.85
C VAL A 102 -4.64 9.87 -1.67
N VAL A 103 -4.37 10.51 -0.52
CA VAL A 103 -5.21 10.36 0.69
C VAL A 103 -6.59 10.99 0.49
N LYS A 104 -6.68 12.18 -0.12
CA LYS A 104 -7.96 12.83 -0.44
C LYS A 104 -8.81 11.95 -1.36
N ASN A 105 -8.23 11.43 -2.42
CA ASN A 105 -8.90 10.52 -3.34
C ASN A 105 -9.36 9.24 -2.62
N ALA A 106 -8.55 8.68 -1.72
CA ALA A 106 -8.92 7.49 -0.97
C ALA A 106 -10.13 7.73 -0.07
N ARG A 107 -10.18 8.87 0.62
CA ARG A 107 -11.33 9.25 1.44
C ARG A 107 -12.59 9.46 0.60
N ALA A 108 -12.49 10.21 -0.49
CA ALA A 108 -13.61 10.43 -1.41
C ALA A 108 -14.12 9.12 -2.02
N LEU A 109 -13.21 8.20 -2.37
CA LEU A 109 -13.60 6.87 -2.86
C LEU A 109 -14.29 6.06 -1.78
N ALA A 110 -13.81 6.10 -0.53
CA ALA A 110 -14.43 5.40 0.59
C ALA A 110 -15.85 5.89 0.87
N GLU A 111 -16.04 7.20 0.88
CA GLU A 111 -17.36 7.83 1.05
C GLU A 111 -18.31 7.41 -0.09
N ALA A 112 -17.88 7.56 -1.34
CA ALA A 112 -18.67 7.18 -2.50
C ALA A 112 -19.01 5.68 -2.56
N MET A 113 -18.07 4.79 -2.19
CA MET A 113 -18.35 3.35 -2.07
C MET A 113 -19.41 3.05 -1.02
N THR A 114 -19.37 3.76 0.11
CA THR A 114 -20.40 3.62 1.17
C THR A 114 -21.77 4.12 0.68
N GLU A 115 -21.82 5.23 -0.04
CA GLU A 115 -23.05 5.77 -0.66
C GLU A 115 -23.64 4.78 -1.68
N GLU A 116 -22.80 4.07 -2.43
CA GLU A 116 -23.23 2.99 -3.36
C GLU A 116 -23.62 1.69 -2.64
N GLY A 117 -23.59 1.65 -1.32
CA GLY A 117 -24.03 0.54 -0.49
C GLY A 117 -22.97 -0.55 -0.25
N PHE A 118 -21.70 -0.28 -0.53
CA PHE A 118 -20.62 -1.19 -0.18
C PHE A 118 -20.27 -1.08 1.31
N ASN A 119 -19.85 -2.20 1.88
CA ASN A 119 -19.43 -2.27 3.27
C ASN A 119 -17.90 -2.19 3.38
N LEU A 120 -17.38 -1.14 4.01
CA LEU A 120 -15.95 -0.98 4.24
C LEU A 120 -15.56 -1.57 5.59
N VAL A 121 -14.55 -2.46 5.59
CA VAL A 121 -14.16 -3.23 6.79
C VAL A 121 -13.84 -2.34 8.00
N SER A 122 -13.21 -1.18 7.80
CA SER A 122 -12.89 -0.22 8.86
C SER A 122 -13.78 1.03 8.86
N GLY A 123 -14.89 1.00 8.12
CA GLY A 123 -15.79 2.15 7.98
C GLY A 123 -15.21 3.31 7.16
N GLY A 124 -14.04 3.13 6.56
CA GLY A 124 -13.35 4.15 5.78
C GLY A 124 -11.86 3.87 5.63
N THR A 125 -11.06 4.91 5.39
CA THR A 125 -9.61 4.79 5.29
C THR A 125 -8.89 6.07 5.75
N ASP A 126 -7.74 5.89 6.40
CA ASP A 126 -6.81 6.97 6.79
C ASP A 126 -5.59 7.03 5.85
N ASN A 127 -5.49 6.11 4.89
CA ASN A 127 -4.32 5.99 4.02
C ASN A 127 -4.72 5.94 2.53
N HIS A 128 -4.05 5.16 1.73
CA HIS A 128 -4.17 5.10 0.27
C HIS A 128 -5.06 3.97 -0.26
N LEU A 129 -5.54 3.08 0.61
CA LEU A 129 -6.33 1.90 0.21
C LEU A 129 -7.42 1.59 1.22
N MET A 130 -8.38 0.78 0.82
CA MET A 130 -9.45 0.26 1.66
C MET A 130 -9.76 -1.19 1.31
N LEU A 131 -10.31 -1.89 2.29
CA LEU A 131 -10.83 -3.25 2.15
C LEU A 131 -12.36 -3.19 2.15
N VAL A 132 -12.96 -3.75 1.10
CA VAL A 132 -14.42 -3.77 0.89
C VAL A 132 -14.92 -5.17 1.15
N ASP A 133 -15.87 -5.32 2.05
CA ASP A 133 -16.61 -6.56 2.29
C ASP A 133 -17.82 -6.62 1.34
N LEU A 134 -17.92 -7.70 0.57
CA LEU A 134 -18.94 -7.92 -0.45
C LEU A 134 -20.06 -8.88 0.00
N GLN A 135 -20.03 -9.36 1.24
CA GLN A 135 -21.01 -10.34 1.72
C GLN A 135 -22.45 -9.82 1.62
N ASN A 136 -22.65 -8.52 1.85
CA ASN A 136 -23.95 -7.86 1.70
C ASN A 136 -24.39 -7.69 0.23
N MET A 137 -23.48 -7.87 -0.73
CA MET A 137 -23.74 -7.70 -2.16
C MET A 137 -24.03 -9.03 -2.87
N GLY A 138 -23.83 -10.16 -2.18
CA GLY A 138 -24.06 -11.49 -2.75
C GLY A 138 -23.09 -11.88 -3.87
N ILE A 139 -21.93 -11.23 -3.96
CA ILE A 139 -20.88 -11.50 -4.95
C ILE A 139 -19.56 -11.81 -4.24
N THR A 140 -18.74 -12.68 -4.80
CA THR A 140 -17.44 -13.02 -4.26
C THR A 140 -16.35 -12.04 -4.72
N GLY A 141 -15.25 -11.94 -3.95
CA GLY A 141 -14.10 -11.11 -4.33
C GLY A 141 -13.52 -11.54 -5.68
N LYS A 142 -13.42 -12.85 -5.93
CA LYS A 142 -12.94 -13.38 -7.21
C LYS A 142 -13.84 -13.00 -8.38
N GLU A 143 -15.14 -13.09 -8.20
CA GLU A 143 -16.10 -12.77 -9.26
C GLU A 143 -16.06 -11.29 -9.61
N LEU A 144 -16.12 -10.42 -8.60
CA LEU A 144 -16.06 -8.97 -8.83
C LEU A 144 -14.71 -8.56 -9.45
N GLN A 145 -13.59 -9.12 -8.97
CA GLN A 145 -12.27 -8.88 -9.59
C GLN A 145 -12.28 -9.20 -11.08
N ASN A 146 -12.82 -10.38 -11.46
CA ASN A 146 -12.83 -10.82 -12.86
C ASN A 146 -13.72 -9.91 -13.74
N ARG A 147 -14.92 -9.55 -13.27
CA ARG A 147 -15.82 -8.63 -13.99
C ARG A 147 -15.19 -7.24 -14.19
N LEU A 148 -14.55 -6.72 -13.16
CA LEU A 148 -13.88 -5.40 -13.24
C LEU A 148 -12.66 -5.43 -14.16
N ASP A 149 -11.93 -6.55 -14.19
CA ASP A 149 -10.77 -6.71 -15.08
C ASP A 149 -11.17 -6.68 -16.56
N GLU A 150 -12.34 -7.21 -16.92
CA GLU A 150 -12.90 -7.14 -18.29
C GLU A 150 -13.14 -5.70 -18.78
N VAL A 151 -13.36 -4.76 -17.85
CA VAL A 151 -13.57 -3.34 -18.12
C VAL A 151 -12.38 -2.47 -17.68
N TYR A 152 -11.22 -3.08 -17.49
CA TYR A 152 -9.95 -2.42 -17.13
C TYR A 152 -9.96 -1.68 -15.80
N ILE A 153 -10.80 -2.08 -14.86
CA ILE A 153 -10.76 -1.62 -13.46
C ILE A 153 -10.04 -2.67 -12.63
N THR A 154 -8.77 -2.44 -12.34
CA THR A 154 -7.94 -3.39 -11.61
C THR A 154 -8.14 -3.30 -10.11
N VAL A 155 -8.59 -4.40 -9.51
CA VAL A 155 -8.71 -4.59 -8.06
C VAL A 155 -8.09 -5.92 -7.66
N ASN A 156 -7.88 -6.15 -6.36
CA ASN A 156 -7.45 -7.43 -5.84
C ASN A 156 -8.58 -8.08 -5.03
N LYS A 157 -8.94 -9.34 -5.32
CA LYS A 157 -9.69 -10.12 -4.35
C LYS A 157 -8.92 -10.21 -3.05
N ASN A 158 -9.61 -10.11 -1.92
CA ASN A 158 -8.97 -10.06 -0.61
C ASN A 158 -9.89 -10.69 0.44
N ALA A 159 -9.34 -11.53 1.31
CA ALA A 159 -10.09 -12.01 2.46
C ALA A 159 -10.45 -10.84 3.39
N VAL A 160 -11.63 -10.93 3.99
CA VAL A 160 -12.08 -10.02 5.05
C VAL A 160 -11.86 -10.66 6.42
N PRO A 161 -11.89 -9.91 7.52
CA PRO A 161 -11.81 -10.50 8.86
C PRO A 161 -12.89 -11.56 9.06
N ASN A 162 -12.47 -12.74 9.55
CA ASN A 162 -13.33 -13.92 9.73
C ASN A 162 -14.04 -14.39 8.44
N ASP A 163 -13.36 -14.26 7.30
CA ASP A 163 -13.91 -14.59 5.99
C ASP A 163 -14.41 -16.05 5.94
N PRO A 164 -15.69 -16.29 5.61
CA PRO A 164 -16.21 -17.65 5.46
C PRO A 164 -15.75 -18.33 4.15
N ALA A 165 -15.28 -17.57 3.17
CA ALA A 165 -14.83 -18.10 1.90
C ALA A 165 -13.36 -18.54 1.95
N SER A 166 -12.99 -19.45 1.04
CA SER A 166 -11.60 -19.86 0.90
C SER A 166 -10.70 -18.71 0.40
N PRO A 167 -9.38 -18.72 0.67
CA PRO A 167 -8.44 -17.70 0.17
C PRO A 167 -8.38 -17.58 -1.36
N PHE A 168 -8.86 -18.57 -2.10
CA PHE A 168 -8.91 -18.56 -3.57
C PHE A 168 -10.14 -17.84 -4.13
N VAL A 169 -11.19 -17.67 -3.31
CA VAL A 169 -12.47 -17.05 -3.67
C VAL A 169 -12.60 -15.68 -3.01
N THR A 170 -12.49 -15.61 -1.69
CA THR A 170 -12.61 -14.46 -0.81
C THR A 170 -13.98 -13.76 -0.83
N SER A 171 -14.31 -13.08 0.25
CA SER A 171 -15.56 -12.30 0.37
C SER A 171 -15.35 -10.79 0.18
N GLY A 172 -14.15 -10.37 -0.19
CA GLY A 172 -13.87 -8.94 -0.36
C GLY A 172 -12.93 -8.63 -1.52
N ILE A 173 -12.77 -7.33 -1.73
CA ILE A 173 -11.76 -6.76 -2.63
C ILE A 173 -10.98 -5.67 -1.89
N ARG A 174 -9.75 -5.44 -2.35
CA ARG A 174 -8.93 -4.31 -1.93
C ARG A 174 -8.76 -3.35 -3.09
N ILE A 175 -9.02 -2.08 -2.86
CA ILE A 175 -8.87 -0.99 -3.82
C ILE A 175 -8.04 0.14 -3.23
N GLY A 176 -7.38 0.91 -4.09
CA GLY A 176 -6.53 2.03 -3.67
C GLY A 176 -6.31 3.05 -4.78
N THR A 177 -5.82 4.22 -4.40
CA THR A 177 -5.83 5.41 -5.24
C THR A 177 -4.47 5.89 -5.79
N PRO A 178 -3.30 5.35 -5.45
CA PRO A 178 -2.02 5.88 -5.96
C PRO A 178 -1.91 5.93 -7.48
N ALA A 179 -2.32 4.86 -8.17
CA ALA A 179 -2.21 4.76 -9.62
C ALA A 179 -3.12 5.76 -10.35
N VAL A 180 -4.38 5.88 -9.93
CA VAL A 180 -5.34 6.83 -10.51
C VAL A 180 -4.95 8.27 -10.22
N THR A 181 -4.41 8.55 -9.02
CA THR A 181 -3.88 9.87 -8.66
C THR A 181 -2.68 10.25 -9.56
N THR A 182 -1.79 9.30 -9.86
CA THR A 182 -0.69 9.52 -10.81
C THR A 182 -1.20 9.86 -12.22
N ARG A 183 -2.37 9.34 -12.60
CA ARG A 183 -3.06 9.67 -13.88
C ARG A 183 -3.79 11.01 -13.85
N GLY A 184 -3.80 11.72 -12.73
CA GLY A 184 -4.40 13.03 -12.57
C GLY A 184 -5.84 13.05 -12.08
N LEU A 185 -6.41 11.88 -11.69
CA LEU A 185 -7.77 11.82 -11.17
C LEU A 185 -7.87 12.49 -9.80
N LYS A 186 -9.03 13.08 -9.55
CA LYS A 186 -9.38 13.86 -8.35
C LYS A 186 -10.60 13.26 -7.64
N GLU A 187 -11.02 13.91 -6.55
CA GLU A 187 -12.12 13.45 -5.70
C GLU A 187 -13.44 13.22 -6.47
N GLU A 188 -13.78 14.09 -7.43
CA GLU A 188 -15.00 13.91 -8.23
C GLU A 188 -14.95 12.67 -9.13
N ASP A 189 -13.77 12.30 -9.63
CA ASP A 189 -13.59 11.07 -10.41
C ASP A 189 -13.81 9.82 -9.54
N MET A 190 -13.55 9.91 -8.23
CA MET A 190 -13.74 8.80 -7.29
C MET A 190 -15.21 8.41 -7.18
N LYS A 191 -16.15 9.37 -7.24
CA LYS A 191 -17.59 9.11 -7.27
C LYS A 191 -17.98 8.32 -8.52
N THR A 192 -17.41 8.70 -9.66
CA THR A 192 -17.63 7.98 -10.92
C THR A 192 -17.09 6.56 -10.84
N ILE A 193 -15.88 6.35 -10.27
CA ILE A 193 -15.28 5.03 -10.08
C ILE A 193 -16.16 4.16 -9.19
N ALA A 194 -16.62 4.68 -8.03
CA ALA A 194 -17.49 3.92 -7.13
C ALA A 194 -18.77 3.43 -7.82
N ARG A 195 -19.43 4.32 -8.58
CA ARG A 195 -20.62 3.97 -9.37
C ARG A 195 -20.34 2.91 -10.44
N LEU A 196 -19.19 3.00 -11.13
CA LEU A 196 -18.81 2.01 -12.15
C LEU A 196 -18.50 0.64 -11.53
N ILE A 197 -17.94 0.60 -10.33
CA ILE A 197 -17.70 -0.65 -9.58
C ILE A 197 -19.03 -1.29 -9.16
N LYS A 198 -20.08 -0.48 -8.91
CA LYS A 198 -21.41 -0.94 -8.50
C LYS A 198 -22.22 -1.56 -9.65
N LEU A 199 -22.04 -1.11 -10.90
CA LEU A 199 -22.75 -1.60 -12.09
C LEU A 199 -22.38 -3.04 -12.45
#